data_45d971ade0196ec4668843fb416c99fc
#
_entry.id   45d971ade0196ec4668843fb416c99fc
#
_cell.length_a   1.000
_cell.length_b   1.000
_cell.length_c   1.000
_cell.angle_alpha   90.00
_cell.angle_beta   90.00
_cell.angle_gamma   90.00
#
_symmetry.space_group_name_H-M   'P 1'
#
loop_
_entity.id
_entity.type
_entity.pdbx_description
1 polymer ?
#
loop_
_entity_poly.entity_id
_entity_poly.type
_entity_poly.pdbx_seq_one_letter_code
_entity_poly.pdbx_strand_id
1 'polypeptide(L)'
;AQSLDFLNRNLEIEKEPIVVGFDVSGAAGDIKTVSCVSFNSDGPDKTKYRFFRVPADIANSDLDSLVFGVKKYLKSIGDVDLLLIDGGKTHMNYVKEHLHEDIECIAVSKGAKRKYGLETLHTRHGSYDFRNSEDISKLFLDIRDEAHRFALKNYRTKKTKDLKQHFLLDVKGVGPKIVQKIYKEFKS
;
A
#
# COMPACT_ATOMS: atom_id res chain seq x y z
N ALA A 1 -3.69 13.06 -21.61
CA ALA A 1 -3.92 12.39 -22.91
C ALA A 1 -3.11 11.10 -23.05
N GLN A 2 -1.77 11.13 -22.91
CA GLN A 2 -0.91 9.94 -23.09
C GLN A 2 -1.18 8.83 -22.06
N SER A 3 -1.49 9.20 -20.81
CA SER A 3 -1.78 8.23 -19.74
C SER A 3 -3.07 7.48 -20.00
N LEU A 4 -4.11 8.17 -20.45
CA LEU A 4 -5.39 7.54 -20.79
C LEU A 4 -5.29 6.65 -22.04
N ASP A 5 -4.50 7.08 -23.04
CA ASP A 5 -4.21 6.24 -24.22
C ASP A 5 -3.50 4.94 -23.85
N PHE A 6 -2.56 4.99 -22.90
CA PHE A 6 -1.89 3.79 -22.40
C PHE A 6 -2.88 2.87 -21.67
N LEU A 7 -3.71 3.42 -20.80
CA LEU A 7 -4.71 2.65 -20.04
C LEU A 7 -5.73 1.99 -20.97
N ASN A 8 -6.21 2.74 -21.97
CA ASN A 8 -7.14 2.22 -22.96
C ASN A 8 -6.54 1.04 -23.76
N ARG A 9 -5.32 1.20 -24.29
CA ARG A 9 -4.67 0.19 -25.13
C ARG A 9 -4.25 -1.07 -24.36
N ASN A 10 -3.82 -0.91 -23.12
CA ASN A 10 -3.22 -2.00 -22.33
C ASN A 10 -4.15 -2.59 -21.28
N LEU A 11 -5.16 -1.86 -20.84
CA LEU A 11 -6.07 -2.26 -19.77
C LEU A 11 -7.55 -2.11 -20.13
N GLU A 12 -7.86 -1.71 -21.37
CA GLU A 12 -9.24 -1.49 -21.84
C GLU A 12 -10.03 -0.50 -20.97
N ILE A 13 -9.34 0.49 -20.42
CA ILE A 13 -9.92 1.55 -19.58
C ILE A 13 -10.15 2.79 -20.44
N GLU A 14 -11.41 3.11 -20.74
CA GLU A 14 -11.81 4.19 -21.64
C GLU A 14 -11.97 5.55 -20.96
N LYS A 15 -12.05 5.56 -19.64
CA LYS A 15 -12.18 6.77 -18.80
C LYS A 15 -11.03 6.88 -17.82
N GLU A 16 -10.84 8.05 -17.23
CA GLU A 16 -9.89 8.20 -16.13
C GLU A 16 -10.32 7.35 -14.93
N PRO A 17 -9.51 6.37 -14.51
CA PRO A 17 -9.91 5.42 -13.50
C PRO A 17 -9.76 5.98 -12.09
N ILE A 18 -10.57 5.44 -11.17
CA ILE A 18 -10.27 5.51 -9.74
C ILE A 18 -9.27 4.40 -9.43
N VAL A 19 -8.06 4.81 -9.04
CA VAL A 19 -6.95 3.90 -8.72
C VAL A 19 -6.76 3.85 -7.21
N VAL A 20 -6.68 2.65 -6.66
CA VAL A 20 -6.39 2.45 -5.24
C VAL A 20 -5.07 1.71 -5.07
N GLY A 21 -4.13 2.34 -4.38
CA GLY A 21 -2.83 1.76 -4.02
C GLY A 21 -2.84 1.16 -2.62
N PHE A 22 -2.12 0.05 -2.46
CA PHE A 22 -2.05 -0.70 -1.21
C PHE A 22 -0.61 -0.89 -0.76
N ASP A 23 -0.38 -0.74 0.54
CA ASP A 23 0.90 -1.01 1.20
C ASP A 23 0.67 -1.87 2.45
N VAL A 24 1.39 -2.99 2.54
CA VAL A 24 1.39 -3.86 3.71
C VAL A 24 2.59 -3.51 4.58
N SER A 25 2.35 -3.23 5.85
CA SER A 25 3.39 -2.90 6.83
C SER A 25 3.26 -3.74 8.09
N GLY A 26 4.38 -3.92 8.76
CA GLY A 26 4.53 -4.69 9.99
C GLY A 26 5.69 -5.67 9.88
N ALA A 27 6.60 -5.63 10.87
CA ALA A 27 7.69 -6.59 10.98
C ALA A 27 7.20 -7.93 11.52
N ALA A 28 8.03 -8.96 11.43
CA ALA A 28 7.77 -10.26 12.05
C ALA A 28 7.51 -10.08 13.56
N GLY A 29 6.38 -10.58 14.04
CA GLY A 29 5.93 -10.42 15.43
C GLY A 29 5.17 -9.13 15.75
N ASP A 30 5.11 -8.18 14.81
CA ASP A 30 4.28 -6.98 14.93
C ASP A 30 2.89 -7.19 14.31
N ILE A 31 1.94 -6.34 14.69
CA ILE A 31 0.63 -6.34 14.05
C ILE A 31 0.77 -5.83 12.62
N LYS A 32 0.43 -6.68 11.65
CA LYS A 32 0.37 -6.28 10.24
C LYS A 32 -0.79 -5.35 9.98
N THR A 33 -0.55 -4.40 9.08
CA THR A 33 -1.52 -3.39 8.69
C THR A 33 -1.49 -3.19 7.18
N VAL A 34 -2.62 -2.82 6.61
CA VAL A 34 -2.74 -2.48 5.19
C VAL A 34 -3.22 -1.04 5.07
N SER A 35 -2.44 -0.22 4.39
CA SER A 35 -2.77 1.16 4.05
C SER A 35 -3.31 1.22 2.63
N CYS A 36 -4.42 1.92 2.45
CA CYS A 36 -5.11 2.05 1.18
C CYS A 36 -5.25 3.55 0.85
N VAL A 37 -4.78 3.95 -0.33
CA VAL A 37 -4.87 5.32 -0.82
C VAL A 37 -5.61 5.36 -2.13
N SER A 38 -6.55 6.30 -2.28
CA SER A 38 -7.38 6.44 -3.47
C SER A 38 -6.97 7.69 -4.26
N PHE A 39 -6.92 7.55 -5.57
CA PHE A 39 -6.64 8.61 -6.54
C PHE A 39 -7.70 8.63 -7.63
N ASN A 40 -8.11 9.82 -8.03
CA ASN A 40 -8.97 10.07 -9.17
C ASN A 40 -8.28 11.07 -10.12
N SER A 41 -9.00 11.61 -11.10
CA SER A 41 -8.49 12.62 -12.05
C SER A 41 -7.95 13.89 -11.39
N ASP A 42 -8.46 14.25 -10.22
CA ASP A 42 -8.04 15.43 -9.46
C ASP A 42 -6.85 15.16 -8.52
N GLY A 43 -6.39 13.91 -8.47
CA GLY A 43 -5.30 13.45 -7.60
C GLY A 43 -5.78 12.67 -6.38
N PRO A 44 -5.07 12.77 -5.23
CA PRO A 44 -5.38 11.97 -4.05
C PRO A 44 -6.73 12.34 -3.42
N ASP A 45 -7.65 11.37 -3.32
CA ASP A 45 -8.91 11.50 -2.57
C ASP A 45 -8.75 10.97 -1.15
N LYS A 46 -8.33 11.83 -0.24
CA LYS A 46 -8.08 11.47 1.16
C LYS A 46 -9.31 11.03 1.93
N THR A 47 -10.51 11.34 1.47
CA THR A 47 -11.77 10.92 2.10
C THR A 47 -11.98 9.42 1.98
N LYS A 48 -11.39 8.81 0.96
CA LYS A 48 -11.43 7.38 0.66
C LYS A 48 -10.20 6.62 1.14
N TYR A 49 -9.26 7.24 1.86
CA TYR A 49 -8.14 6.54 2.48
C TYR A 49 -8.62 5.63 3.59
N ARG A 50 -8.03 4.43 3.68
CA ARG A 50 -8.32 3.47 4.75
C ARG A 50 -7.04 2.83 5.28
N PHE A 51 -7.14 2.41 6.52
CA PHE A 51 -6.07 1.75 7.25
C PHE A 51 -6.66 0.60 8.05
N PHE A 52 -6.24 -0.63 7.75
CA PHE A 52 -6.79 -1.83 8.35
C PHE A 52 -5.72 -2.58 9.15
N ARG A 53 -6.10 -3.04 10.34
CA ARG A 53 -5.34 -4.04 11.07
C ARG A 53 -5.68 -5.42 10.53
N VAL A 54 -4.66 -6.23 10.25
CA VAL A 54 -4.84 -7.62 9.79
C VAL A 54 -4.95 -8.51 11.02
N PRO A 55 -6.01 -9.34 11.15
CA PRO A 55 -6.11 -10.33 12.21
C PRO A 55 -4.90 -11.28 12.22
N ALA A 56 -4.45 -11.69 13.42
CA ALA A 56 -3.23 -12.49 13.58
C ALA A 56 -3.30 -13.87 12.86
N ASP A 57 -4.47 -14.45 12.77
CA ASP A 57 -4.72 -15.71 12.05
C ASP A 57 -4.61 -15.59 10.53
N ILE A 58 -4.76 -14.37 9.99
CA ILE A 58 -4.62 -14.06 8.56
C ILE A 58 -3.22 -13.51 8.25
N ALA A 59 -2.56 -12.88 9.21
CA ALA A 59 -1.28 -12.17 9.04
C ALA A 59 -0.05 -13.08 8.86
N ASN A 60 -0.24 -14.32 8.36
CA ASN A 60 0.83 -15.30 8.17
C ASN A 60 1.80 -14.90 7.04
N SER A 61 1.30 -14.19 6.05
CA SER A 61 2.09 -13.68 4.93
C SER A 61 1.68 -12.27 4.54
N ASP A 62 2.55 -11.57 3.83
CA ASP A 62 2.23 -10.27 3.23
C ASP A 62 1.16 -10.40 2.15
N LEU A 63 1.14 -11.52 1.42
CA LEU A 63 0.14 -11.79 0.38
C LEU A 63 -1.27 -11.96 0.97
N ASP A 64 -1.42 -12.73 2.05
CA ASP A 64 -2.70 -12.90 2.73
C ASP A 64 -3.18 -11.59 3.36
N SER A 65 -2.27 -10.84 3.94
CA SER A 65 -2.55 -9.52 4.50
C SER A 65 -3.01 -8.54 3.43
N LEU A 66 -2.38 -8.56 2.26
CA LEU A 66 -2.74 -7.74 1.11
C LEU A 66 -4.16 -8.07 0.62
N VAL A 67 -4.46 -9.34 0.41
CA VAL A 67 -5.81 -9.82 0.01
C VAL A 67 -6.86 -9.40 1.03
N PHE A 68 -6.58 -9.54 2.33
CA PHE A 68 -7.47 -9.08 3.39
C PHE A 68 -7.77 -7.58 3.25
N GLY A 69 -6.72 -6.76 3.07
CA GLY A 69 -6.87 -5.30 2.93
C GLY A 69 -7.67 -4.90 1.70
N VAL A 70 -7.41 -5.54 0.56
CA VAL A 70 -8.15 -5.31 -0.69
C VAL A 70 -9.63 -5.64 -0.52
N LYS A 71 -9.97 -6.83 -0.02
CA LYS A 71 -11.36 -7.25 0.24
C LYS A 71 -12.08 -6.31 1.21
N LYS A 72 -11.38 -5.91 2.26
CA LYS A 72 -11.93 -4.98 3.26
C LYS A 72 -12.21 -3.60 2.66
N TYR A 73 -11.31 -3.11 1.79
CA TYR A 73 -11.48 -1.85 1.09
C TYR A 73 -12.67 -1.89 0.13
N LEU A 74 -12.75 -2.91 -0.70
CA LEU A 74 -13.85 -3.08 -1.66
C LEU A 74 -15.20 -3.15 -0.94
N LYS A 75 -15.28 -3.84 0.18
CA LYS A 75 -16.50 -3.93 0.99
C LYS A 75 -16.87 -2.57 1.63
N SER A 76 -15.89 -1.76 2.03
CA SER A 76 -16.15 -0.51 2.76
C SER A 76 -16.39 0.70 1.84
N ILE A 77 -15.71 0.76 0.70
CA ILE A 77 -15.77 1.87 -0.27
C ILE A 77 -16.40 1.42 -1.59
N GLY A 78 -15.90 0.33 -2.19
CA GLY A 78 -16.47 -0.28 -3.39
C GLY A 78 -16.22 0.44 -4.72
N ASP A 79 -15.87 1.71 -4.70
CA ASP A 79 -15.69 2.53 -5.91
C ASP A 79 -14.21 2.48 -6.34
N VAL A 80 -13.87 1.48 -7.15
CA VAL A 80 -12.51 1.21 -7.64
C VAL A 80 -12.56 0.67 -9.06
N ASP A 81 -11.79 1.29 -9.96
CA ASP A 81 -11.62 0.81 -11.34
C ASP A 81 -10.31 0.01 -11.48
N LEU A 82 -9.27 0.36 -10.71
CA LEU A 82 -7.94 -0.21 -10.83
C LEU A 82 -7.27 -0.38 -9.46
N LEU A 83 -6.79 -1.59 -9.18
CA LEU A 83 -5.98 -1.89 -8.01
C LEU A 83 -4.49 -1.79 -8.35
N LEU A 84 -3.73 -1.02 -7.59
CA LEU A 84 -2.29 -0.90 -7.73
C LEU A 84 -1.58 -1.58 -6.55
N ILE A 85 -0.81 -2.61 -6.86
CA ILE A 85 -0.08 -3.42 -5.88
C ILE A 85 1.41 -3.05 -5.93
N ASP A 86 1.99 -2.76 -4.77
CA ASP A 86 3.44 -2.68 -4.64
C ASP A 86 4.03 -4.09 -4.57
N GLY A 87 4.62 -4.53 -5.67
CA GLY A 87 5.16 -5.87 -5.80
C GLY A 87 5.27 -6.36 -7.23
N GLY A 88 5.60 -7.62 -7.40
CA GLY A 88 5.77 -8.26 -8.68
C GLY A 88 4.50 -8.97 -9.17
N LYS A 89 4.66 -9.66 -10.30
CA LYS A 89 3.60 -10.45 -10.95
C LYS A 89 2.96 -11.48 -10.00
N THR A 90 3.74 -12.06 -9.11
CA THR A 90 3.24 -13.02 -8.09
C THR A 90 2.22 -12.37 -7.17
N HIS A 91 2.48 -11.15 -6.69
CA HIS A 91 1.56 -10.41 -5.84
C HIS A 91 0.26 -10.09 -6.57
N MET A 92 0.36 -9.61 -7.80
CA MET A 92 -0.79 -9.31 -8.66
C MET A 92 -1.66 -10.55 -8.90
N ASN A 93 -1.06 -11.66 -9.30
CA ASN A 93 -1.77 -12.90 -9.58
C ASN A 93 -2.45 -13.44 -8.32
N TYR A 94 -1.75 -13.42 -7.19
CA TYR A 94 -2.31 -13.88 -5.91
C TYR A 94 -3.55 -13.08 -5.52
N VAL A 95 -3.52 -11.75 -5.64
CA VAL A 95 -4.69 -10.90 -5.38
C VAL A 95 -5.82 -11.24 -6.33
N LYS A 96 -5.56 -11.35 -7.64
CA LYS A 96 -6.58 -11.69 -8.64
C LYS A 96 -7.25 -13.04 -8.40
N GLU A 97 -6.48 -14.07 -8.03
CA GLU A 97 -7.00 -15.42 -7.73
C GLU A 97 -7.92 -15.45 -6.51
N HIS A 98 -7.74 -14.53 -5.57
CA HIS A 98 -8.50 -14.49 -4.32
C HIS A 98 -9.62 -13.44 -4.31
N LEU A 99 -9.75 -12.64 -5.36
CA LEU A 99 -10.89 -11.73 -5.55
C LEU A 99 -11.99 -12.42 -6.36
N HIS A 100 -13.24 -12.17 -5.97
CA HIS A 100 -14.42 -12.63 -6.70
C HIS A 100 -14.95 -11.56 -7.68
N GLU A 101 -14.51 -10.32 -7.51
CA GLU A 101 -14.86 -9.21 -8.38
C GLU A 101 -13.91 -9.12 -9.57
N ASP A 102 -14.45 -8.80 -10.73
CA ASP A 102 -13.67 -8.55 -11.96
C ASP A 102 -13.16 -7.10 -11.96
N ILE A 103 -12.16 -6.83 -11.13
CA ILE A 103 -11.49 -5.54 -11.05
C ILE A 103 -10.09 -5.67 -11.65
N GLU A 104 -9.72 -4.71 -12.50
CA GLU A 104 -8.38 -4.68 -13.08
C GLU A 104 -7.33 -4.50 -11.97
N CYS A 105 -6.29 -5.30 -12.02
CA CYS A 105 -5.20 -5.29 -11.05
C CYS A 105 -3.86 -5.19 -11.78
N ILE A 106 -3.05 -4.24 -11.36
CA ILE A 106 -1.68 -4.05 -11.83
C ILE A 106 -0.72 -4.08 -10.65
N ALA A 107 0.53 -4.40 -10.92
CA ALA A 107 1.59 -4.33 -9.92
C ALA A 107 2.79 -3.55 -10.45
N VAL A 108 3.48 -2.86 -9.54
CA VAL A 108 4.71 -2.13 -9.84
C VAL A 108 5.83 -2.71 -8.99
N SER A 109 6.88 -3.18 -9.63
CA SER A 109 8.08 -3.68 -8.99
C SER A 109 9.33 -2.94 -9.43
N LYS A 110 10.36 -2.96 -8.60
CA LYS A 110 11.69 -2.49 -9.00
C LYS A 110 12.22 -3.40 -10.10
N GLY A 111 12.71 -2.79 -11.18
CA GLY A 111 13.22 -3.51 -12.35
C GLY A 111 14.31 -4.53 -11.99
N ALA A 112 14.35 -5.65 -12.71
CA ALA A 112 15.21 -6.82 -12.44
C ALA A 112 16.72 -6.49 -12.36
N LYS A 113 17.16 -5.41 -12.97
CA LYS A 113 18.57 -4.99 -13.00
C LYS A 113 18.93 -3.94 -11.93
N ARG A 114 18.00 -3.60 -11.02
CA ARG A 114 18.22 -2.56 -9.99
C ARG A 114 18.88 -1.27 -10.50
N LYS A 115 18.74 -0.98 -11.81
CA LYS A 115 19.20 0.28 -12.35
C LYS A 115 18.29 1.39 -11.85
N TYR A 116 18.89 2.39 -11.25
CA TYR A 116 18.19 3.58 -10.78
C TYR A 116 17.27 4.11 -11.88
N GLY A 117 15.98 4.23 -11.56
CA GLY A 117 14.98 4.82 -12.47
C GLY A 117 14.29 3.85 -13.44
N LEU A 118 14.53 2.53 -13.33
CA LEU A 118 13.77 1.53 -14.10
C LEU A 118 12.84 0.77 -13.15
N GLU A 119 11.55 0.87 -13.42
CA GLU A 119 10.49 0.12 -12.74
C GLU A 119 9.80 -0.79 -13.75
N THR A 120 9.17 -1.85 -13.29
CA THR A 120 8.42 -2.77 -14.15
C THR A 120 6.95 -2.73 -13.75
N LEU A 121 6.09 -2.42 -14.70
CA LEU A 121 4.64 -2.52 -14.58
C LEU A 121 4.18 -3.90 -15.05
N HIS A 122 3.48 -4.62 -14.19
CA HIS A 122 2.88 -5.91 -14.49
C HIS A 122 1.38 -5.75 -14.69
N THR A 123 0.89 -6.22 -15.83
CA THR A 123 -0.54 -6.23 -16.18
C THR A 123 -0.97 -7.64 -16.59
N ARG A 124 -2.26 -7.85 -16.80
CA ARG A 124 -2.80 -9.11 -17.33
C ARG A 124 -2.25 -9.45 -18.73
N HIS A 125 -1.82 -8.45 -19.49
CA HIS A 125 -1.33 -8.61 -20.87
C HIS A 125 0.19 -8.77 -20.95
N GLY A 126 0.94 -8.50 -19.88
CA GLY A 126 2.39 -8.61 -19.86
C GLY A 126 3.06 -7.67 -18.86
N SER A 127 4.38 -7.63 -18.94
CA SER A 127 5.21 -6.77 -18.11
C SER A 127 5.95 -5.77 -18.98
N TYR A 128 5.96 -4.52 -18.55
CA TYR A 128 6.50 -3.39 -19.30
C TYR A 128 7.51 -2.65 -18.40
N ASP A 129 8.74 -2.50 -18.91
CA ASP A 129 9.72 -1.65 -18.24
C ASP A 129 9.46 -0.19 -18.62
N PHE A 130 9.46 0.69 -17.62
CA PHE A 130 9.28 2.13 -17.82
C PHE A 130 10.27 2.95 -17.01
N ARG A 131 10.55 4.15 -17.51
CA ARG A 131 11.39 5.13 -16.82
C ARG A 131 10.51 6.08 -16.01
N ASN A 132 11.04 6.60 -14.90
CA ASN A 132 10.35 7.56 -14.02
C ASN A 132 9.92 8.87 -14.73
N SER A 133 10.40 9.10 -15.96
CA SER A 133 10.10 10.31 -16.76
C SER A 133 8.83 10.21 -17.60
N GLU A 134 8.19 9.03 -17.66
CA GLU A 134 6.94 8.87 -18.41
C GLU A 134 5.75 9.25 -17.53
N ASP A 135 4.76 10.00 -18.06
CA ASP A 135 3.63 10.53 -17.28
C ASP A 135 2.82 9.43 -16.57
N ILE A 136 2.59 8.30 -17.23
CA ILE A 136 1.87 7.16 -16.64
C ILE A 136 2.66 6.51 -15.52
N SER A 137 3.99 6.42 -15.69
CA SER A 137 4.90 5.90 -14.67
C SER A 137 4.86 6.75 -13.43
N LYS A 138 4.90 8.07 -13.62
CA LYS A 138 4.84 9.03 -12.52
C LYS A 138 3.57 8.86 -11.69
N LEU A 139 2.42 8.72 -12.35
CA LEU A 139 1.14 8.51 -11.65
C LEU A 139 1.20 7.27 -10.75
N PHE A 140 1.64 6.12 -11.29
CA PHE A 140 1.68 4.89 -10.51
C PHE A 140 2.73 4.93 -9.39
N LEU A 141 3.87 5.57 -9.63
CA LEU A 141 4.89 5.78 -8.61
C LEU A 141 4.40 6.73 -7.50
N ASP A 142 3.71 7.81 -7.85
CA ASP A 142 3.13 8.74 -6.89
C ASP A 142 2.10 8.04 -5.99
N ILE A 143 1.25 7.18 -6.55
CA ILE A 143 0.28 6.38 -5.78
C ILE A 143 0.99 5.40 -4.84
N ARG A 144 1.99 4.65 -5.34
CA ARG A 144 2.80 3.74 -4.52
C ARG A 144 3.49 4.47 -3.37
N ASP A 145 4.14 5.58 -3.67
CA ASP A 145 4.88 6.37 -2.69
C ASP A 145 3.94 7.00 -1.64
N GLU A 146 2.74 7.42 -2.06
CA GLU A 146 1.71 7.92 -1.15
C GLU A 146 1.18 6.81 -0.23
N ALA A 147 0.94 5.60 -0.74
CA ALA A 147 0.55 4.46 0.08
C ALA A 147 1.60 4.17 1.16
N HIS A 148 2.87 4.17 0.78
CA HIS A 148 4.00 4.00 1.70
C HIS A 148 4.09 5.13 2.73
N ARG A 149 3.96 6.40 2.29
CA ARG A 149 3.95 7.56 3.17
C ARG A 149 2.81 7.49 4.21
N PHE A 150 1.62 7.11 3.76
CA PHE A 150 0.44 6.97 4.62
C PHE A 150 0.64 5.84 5.64
N ALA A 151 1.21 4.71 5.23
CA ALA A 151 1.57 3.60 6.10
C ALA A 151 2.55 4.04 7.20
N LEU A 152 3.62 4.75 6.86
CA LEU A 152 4.61 5.26 7.82
C LEU A 152 3.99 6.24 8.82
N LYS A 153 3.10 7.13 8.36
CA LYS A 153 2.38 8.07 9.23
C LYS A 153 1.57 7.32 10.27
N ASN A 154 0.79 6.33 9.84
CA ASN A 154 -0.08 5.55 10.73
C ASN A 154 0.73 4.70 11.71
N TYR A 155 1.84 4.10 11.27
CA TYR A 155 2.76 3.36 12.13
C TYR A 155 3.34 4.25 13.25
N ARG A 156 3.80 5.45 12.92
CA ARG A 156 4.35 6.40 13.90
C ARG A 156 3.30 6.85 14.90
N THR A 157 2.10 7.18 14.44
CA THR A 157 0.98 7.59 15.29
C THR A 157 0.60 6.49 16.27
N LYS A 158 0.54 5.23 15.80
CA LYS A 158 0.25 4.07 16.63
C LYS A 158 1.33 3.86 17.68
N LYS A 159 2.61 3.86 17.29
CA LYS A 159 3.73 3.69 18.22
C LYS A 159 3.74 4.76 19.31
N THR A 160 3.41 6.01 18.95
CA THR A 160 3.28 7.09 19.93
C THR A 160 2.09 6.89 20.88
N LYS A 161 0.96 6.37 20.36
CA LYS A 161 -0.25 6.09 21.15
C LYS A 161 -0.02 4.92 22.12
N ASP A 162 0.60 3.84 21.64
CA ASP A 162 0.95 2.67 22.44
C ASP A 162 1.95 3.04 23.55
N LEU A 163 2.93 3.92 23.25
CA LEU A 163 3.83 4.47 24.26
C LEU A 163 3.12 5.34 25.30
N LYS A 164 2.10 6.11 24.91
CA LYS A 164 1.31 6.92 25.84
C LYS A 164 0.43 6.11 26.79
N GLN A 165 0.11 4.87 26.41
CA GLN A 165 -0.69 3.94 27.22
C GLN A 165 0.19 2.99 28.06
N HIS A 166 1.51 3.18 28.05
CA HIS A 166 2.43 2.30 28.76
C HIS A 166 2.41 2.59 30.27
N PHE A 167 2.36 1.52 31.09
CA PHE A 167 2.34 1.61 32.55
C PHE A 167 3.48 2.44 33.16
N LEU A 168 4.64 2.54 32.47
CA LEU A 168 5.74 3.39 32.90
C LEU A 168 5.39 4.89 32.92
N LEU A 169 4.37 5.30 32.20
CA LEU A 169 3.88 6.69 32.22
C LEU A 169 3.14 7.04 33.51
N ASP A 170 2.68 6.03 34.25
CA ASP A 170 2.03 6.21 35.55
C ASP A 170 3.08 6.46 36.67
N VAL A 171 4.36 6.27 36.36
CA VAL A 171 5.47 6.51 37.29
C VAL A 171 5.82 8.00 37.31
N LYS A 172 5.76 8.62 38.47
CA LYS A 172 6.10 10.04 38.65
C LYS A 172 7.50 10.34 38.15
N GLY A 173 7.60 11.26 37.17
CA GLY A 173 8.87 11.67 36.56
C GLY A 173 9.23 10.91 35.28
N VAL A 174 8.46 9.91 34.88
CA VAL A 174 8.66 9.15 33.64
C VAL A 174 7.74 9.67 32.55
N GLY A 175 8.30 10.46 31.63
CA GLY A 175 7.58 10.96 30.45
C GLY A 175 7.81 10.09 29.22
N PRO A 176 7.08 10.36 28.09
CA PRO A 176 7.16 9.58 26.86
C PRO A 176 8.59 9.43 26.29
N LYS A 177 9.45 10.45 26.46
CA LYS A 177 10.85 10.42 26.04
C LYS A 177 11.69 9.41 26.83
N ILE A 178 11.42 9.30 28.14
CA ILE A 178 12.14 8.36 29.03
C ILE A 178 11.69 6.92 28.68
N VAL A 179 10.38 6.72 28.47
CA VAL A 179 9.84 5.43 28.03
C VAL A 179 10.48 4.99 26.71
N GLN A 180 10.61 5.89 25.74
CA GLN A 180 11.30 5.58 24.46
C GLN A 180 12.77 5.18 24.65
N LYS A 181 13.47 5.88 25.56
CA LYS A 181 14.88 5.60 25.86
C LYS A 181 15.06 4.22 26.51
N ILE A 182 14.21 3.90 27.47
CA ILE A 182 14.17 2.59 28.14
C ILE A 182 13.93 1.48 27.09
N TYR A 183 12.94 1.65 26.21
CA TYR A 183 12.65 0.65 25.16
C TYR A 183 13.79 0.43 24.19
N LYS A 184 14.59 1.46 23.87
CA LYS A 184 15.74 1.32 22.99
C LYS A 184 16.87 0.53 23.64
N GLU A 185 17.08 0.69 24.93
CA GLU A 185 18.19 0.04 25.63
C GLU A 185 17.91 -1.41 26.04
N PHE A 186 16.63 -1.76 26.24
CA PHE A 186 16.25 -3.12 26.66
C PHE A 186 15.71 -4.02 25.54
N LYS A 187 15.71 -3.56 24.29
CA LYS A 187 15.37 -4.35 23.09
C LYS A 187 16.60 -4.80 22.28
N SER A 188 17.79 -4.72 22.83
CA SER A 188 19.01 -5.29 22.22
C SER A 188 19.24 -6.72 22.71
#